data_5b7c2e24a1cb3d8bb8e743e7a5f92ed3
#
_entry.id   5b7c2e24a1cb3d8bb8e743e7a5f92ed3
#
_cell.length_a   1.000
_cell.length_b   1.000
_cell.length_c   1.000
_cell.angle_alpha   90.00
_cell.angle_beta   90.00
_cell.angle_gamma   90.00
#
_symmetry.space_group_name_H-M   'P 1'
#
loop_
_entity.id
_entity.type
_entity.pdbx_description
1 polymer ?
#
loop_
_entity_poly.entity_id
_entity_poly.type
_entity_poly.pdbx_seq_one_letter_code
_entity_poly.pdbx_strand_id
1 'polypeptide(L)'
;HELSMMMGIALRFLPQFTFELQTVYRAQISRGATFSKGRLRMLASLMVPLFTSAFRHAETLSSAMDARCYHGGIGRTRLHPLTFTRLDHNGTLVIVAMQACVIATNFIPW
;
A
#
# COMPACT_ATOMS: atom_id res chain seq x y z
N HIS A 1 -14.30 4.30 -7.62
CA HIS A 1 -13.45 3.71 -8.65
C HIS A 1 -12.00 4.12 -8.53
N GLU A 2 -11.74 5.39 -8.37
CA GLU A 2 -10.38 5.94 -8.24
C GLU A 2 -9.69 5.42 -6.97
N LEU A 3 -10.41 5.35 -5.86
CA LEU A 3 -9.89 4.79 -4.60
C LEU A 3 -9.50 3.32 -4.74
N SER A 4 -10.32 2.51 -5.42
CA SER A 4 -10.01 1.10 -5.67
C SER A 4 -8.75 0.94 -6.51
N MET A 5 -8.57 1.78 -7.51
CA MET A 5 -7.39 1.80 -8.36
C MET A 5 -6.14 2.23 -7.58
N MET A 6 -6.24 3.28 -6.76
CA MET A 6 -5.15 3.73 -5.89
C MET A 6 -4.72 2.63 -4.93
N MET A 7 -5.68 1.91 -4.33
CA MET A 7 -5.41 0.79 -3.43
C MET A 7 -4.72 -0.37 -4.15
N GLY A 8 -5.16 -0.72 -5.35
CA GLY A 8 -4.54 -1.75 -6.18
C GLY A 8 -3.08 -1.41 -6.54
N ILE A 9 -2.82 -0.17 -6.89
CA ILE A 9 -1.46 0.34 -7.17
C ILE A 9 -0.61 0.30 -5.90
N ALA A 10 -1.13 0.76 -4.77
CA ALA A 10 -0.44 0.74 -3.49
C ALA A 10 -0.03 -0.67 -3.07
N LEU A 11 -0.95 -1.63 -3.15
CA LEU A 11 -0.68 -3.04 -2.82
C LEU A 11 0.36 -3.67 -3.76
N ARG A 12 0.38 -3.27 -5.03
CA ARG A 12 1.38 -3.75 -5.99
C ARG A 12 2.77 -3.21 -5.70
N PHE A 13 2.87 -1.94 -5.31
CA PHE A 13 4.16 -1.31 -5.03
C PHE A 13 4.70 -1.63 -3.64
N LEU A 14 3.86 -2.08 -2.71
CA LEU A 14 4.27 -2.38 -1.35
C LEU A 14 5.46 -3.36 -1.26
N PRO A 15 5.47 -4.51 -1.97
CA PRO A 15 6.63 -5.41 -1.98
C PRO A 15 7.90 -4.75 -2.54
N GLN A 16 7.77 -3.93 -3.57
CA GLN A 16 8.89 -3.24 -4.20
C GLN A 16 9.53 -2.25 -3.23
N PHE A 17 8.74 -1.45 -2.51
CA PHE A 17 9.24 -0.55 -1.47
C PHE A 17 9.92 -1.29 -0.32
N THR A 18 9.46 -2.49 0.02
CA THR A 18 10.13 -3.30 1.06
C THR A 18 11.53 -3.70 0.63
N PHE A 19 11.74 -4.08 -0.62
CA PHE A 19 13.06 -4.39 -1.16
C PHE A 19 13.97 -3.15 -1.21
N GLU A 20 13.44 -2.03 -1.65
CA GLU A 20 14.18 -0.76 -1.66
C GLU A 20 14.58 -0.33 -0.26
N LEU A 21 13.67 -0.43 0.71
CA LEU A 21 13.94 -0.12 2.11
C LEU A 21 15.07 -0.99 2.67
N GLN A 22 15.07 -2.30 2.39
CA GLN A 22 16.12 -3.21 2.81
C GLN A 22 17.47 -2.84 2.18
N THR A 23 17.48 -2.47 0.92
CA THR A 23 18.69 -2.07 0.19
C THR A 23 19.28 -0.79 0.78
N VAL A 24 18.44 0.23 0.99
CA VAL A 24 18.86 1.49 1.61
C VAL A 24 19.32 1.27 3.04
N TYR A 25 18.62 0.43 3.79
CA TYR A 25 18.98 0.08 5.17
C TYR A 25 20.37 -0.55 5.25
N ARG A 26 20.65 -1.54 4.40
CA ARG A 26 21.98 -2.18 4.30
C ARG A 26 23.06 -1.18 3.91
N ALA A 27 22.77 -0.30 2.94
CA ALA A 27 23.71 0.75 2.54
C ALA A 27 24.01 1.73 3.67
N GLN A 28 23.02 2.10 4.48
CA GLN A 28 23.23 2.98 5.63
C GLN A 28 24.03 2.32 6.76
N ILE A 29 23.81 1.04 7.02
CA ILE A 29 24.62 0.28 7.98
C ILE A 29 26.09 0.23 7.53
N SER A 30 26.34 -0.01 6.25
CA SER A 30 27.70 -0.01 5.68
C SER A 30 28.41 1.34 5.81
N ARG A 31 27.65 2.43 5.89
CA ARG A 31 28.15 3.79 6.16
C ARG A 31 28.31 4.11 7.64
N GLY A 32 28.14 3.12 8.52
CA GLY A 32 28.32 3.27 9.96
C GLY A 32 27.13 3.87 10.72
N ALA A 33 25.94 3.82 10.14
CA ALA A 33 24.73 4.22 10.84
C ALA A 33 24.39 3.22 11.94
N THR A 34 24.45 3.66 13.19
CA THR A 34 24.12 2.86 14.38
C THR A 34 22.80 3.30 14.98
N PHE A 35 21.94 2.35 15.32
CA PHE A 35 20.66 2.59 15.99
C PHE A 35 20.80 3.26 17.38
N SER A 36 21.98 3.17 17.97
CA SER A 36 22.22 3.55 19.37
C SER A 36 22.27 5.06 19.63
N LYS A 37 22.70 5.88 18.67
CA LYS A 37 22.98 7.32 18.91
C LYS A 37 22.20 8.32 18.04
N GLY A 38 21.06 7.93 17.46
CA GLY A 38 20.30 8.90 16.68
C GLY A 38 19.22 8.24 15.84
N ARG A 39 18.23 7.64 16.47
CA ARG A 39 17.07 7.04 15.78
C ARG A 39 16.43 7.97 14.75
N LEU A 40 16.28 9.26 15.10
CA LEU A 40 15.71 10.27 14.22
C LEU A 40 16.59 10.55 13.00
N ARG A 41 17.90 10.63 13.18
CA ARG A 41 18.84 10.85 12.06
C ARG A 41 18.87 9.65 11.12
N MET A 42 18.83 8.45 11.66
CA MET A 42 18.77 7.22 10.85
C MET A 42 17.46 7.10 10.09
N LEU A 43 16.33 7.39 10.74
CA LEU A 43 15.02 7.43 10.08
C LEU A 43 14.98 8.46 8.96
N ALA A 44 15.50 9.67 9.19
CA ALA A 44 15.59 10.69 8.14
C ALA A 44 16.46 10.21 6.96
N SER A 45 17.57 9.59 7.25
CA SER A 45 18.48 9.04 6.24
C SER A 45 17.89 7.90 5.42
N LEU A 46 16.93 7.15 5.98
CA LEU A 46 16.16 6.12 5.27
C LEU A 46 14.98 6.72 4.50
N MET A 47 14.32 7.73 5.07
CA MET A 47 13.13 8.32 4.48
C MET A 47 13.43 9.12 3.21
N VAL A 48 14.49 9.91 3.19
CA VAL A 48 14.83 10.75 2.03
C VAL A 48 15.01 9.93 0.75
N PRO A 49 15.84 8.88 0.68
CA PRO A 49 15.96 8.06 -0.52
C PRO A 49 14.66 7.35 -0.88
N LEU A 50 13.91 6.88 0.12
CA LEU A 50 12.66 6.17 -0.10
C LEU A 50 11.61 7.08 -0.74
N PHE A 51 11.45 8.31 -0.23
CA PHE A 51 10.54 9.30 -0.84
C PHE A 51 10.98 9.68 -2.25
N THR A 52 12.28 9.86 -2.49
CA THR A 52 12.79 10.17 -3.83
C THR A 52 12.45 9.05 -4.81
N SER A 53 12.62 7.80 -4.41
CA SER A 53 12.24 6.64 -5.22
C SER A 53 10.72 6.60 -5.46
N ALA A 54 9.92 6.84 -4.41
CA ALA A 54 8.46 6.87 -4.52
C ALA A 54 7.97 7.94 -5.52
N PHE A 55 8.54 9.13 -5.49
CA PHE A 55 8.21 10.19 -6.44
C PHE A 55 8.59 9.84 -7.87
N ARG A 56 9.76 9.24 -8.09
CA ARG A 56 10.16 8.77 -9.43
C ARG A 56 9.21 7.70 -9.97
N HIS A 57 8.80 6.76 -9.13
CA HIS A 57 7.81 5.75 -9.51
C HIS A 57 6.45 6.39 -9.82
N ALA A 58 6.02 7.37 -9.04
CA ALA A 58 4.79 8.10 -9.27
C ALA A 58 4.81 8.86 -10.61
N GLU A 59 5.90 9.55 -10.93
CA GLU A 59 6.08 10.24 -12.22
C GLU A 59 6.05 9.26 -13.40
N THR A 60 6.79 8.16 -13.30
CA THR A 60 6.82 7.14 -14.36
C THR A 60 5.45 6.51 -14.56
N LEU A 61 4.75 6.20 -13.47
CA LEU A 61 3.41 5.64 -13.52
C LEU A 61 2.41 6.62 -14.12
N SER A 62 2.46 7.89 -13.72
CA SER A 62 1.60 8.95 -14.24
C SER A 62 1.80 9.11 -15.75
N SER A 63 3.04 9.21 -16.20
CA SER A 63 3.36 9.29 -17.63
C SER A 63 2.88 8.07 -18.41
N ALA A 64 3.00 6.89 -17.83
CA ALA A 64 2.53 5.66 -18.46
C ALA A 64 0.99 5.60 -18.53
N MET A 65 0.30 6.15 -17.55
CA MET A 65 -1.17 6.26 -17.55
C MET A 65 -1.64 7.29 -18.58
N ASP A 66 -0.99 8.44 -18.66
CA ASP A 66 -1.29 9.46 -19.66
C ASP A 66 -1.09 8.93 -21.09
N ALA A 67 0.00 8.19 -21.32
CA ALA A 67 0.26 7.54 -22.61
C ALA A 67 -0.80 6.50 -22.99
N ARG A 68 -1.53 5.94 -22.01
CA ARG A 68 -2.66 5.03 -22.22
C ARG A 68 -4.01 5.73 -22.24
N CYS A 69 -4.04 7.06 -22.37
CA CYS A 69 -5.26 7.87 -22.40
C CYS A 69 -6.14 7.69 -21.16
N TYR A 70 -5.55 7.61 -19.98
CA TYR A 70 -6.30 7.56 -18.75
C TYR A 70 -6.83 8.94 -18.37
N HIS A 71 -8.14 9.14 -18.38
CA HIS A 71 -8.80 10.41 -18.06
C HIS A 71 -9.72 10.30 -16.82
N GLY A 72 -9.40 9.46 -15.86
CA GLY A 72 -10.24 9.24 -14.68
C GLY A 72 -11.34 8.20 -14.89
N GLY A 73 -12.31 8.18 -13.96
CA GLY A 73 -13.37 7.17 -13.94
C GLY A 73 -14.60 7.50 -14.77
N ILE A 74 -14.69 8.70 -15.36
CA ILE A 74 -15.88 9.19 -16.08
C ILE A 74 -15.93 8.56 -17.48
N GLY A 75 -17.05 7.92 -17.82
CA GLY A 75 -17.24 7.32 -19.14
C GLY A 75 -16.49 6.02 -19.41
N ARG A 76 -15.92 5.41 -18.39
CA ARG A 76 -15.13 4.19 -18.51
C ARG A 76 -16.00 2.95 -18.57
N THR A 77 -15.83 2.14 -19.61
CA THR A 77 -16.47 0.82 -19.74
C THR A 77 -15.58 -0.26 -19.12
N ARG A 78 -16.20 -1.28 -18.54
CA ARG A 78 -15.50 -2.44 -17.97
C ARG A 78 -15.70 -3.64 -18.85
N LEU A 79 -14.59 -4.34 -19.14
CA LEU A 79 -14.63 -5.59 -19.88
C LEU A 79 -15.31 -6.70 -19.05
N HIS A 80 -15.00 -6.75 -17.75
CA HIS A 80 -15.59 -7.68 -16.81
C HIS A 80 -16.18 -6.90 -15.62
N PRO A 81 -17.48 -6.54 -15.65
CA PRO A 81 -18.12 -5.90 -14.52
C PRO A 81 -18.19 -6.88 -13.34
N LEU A 82 -17.69 -6.44 -12.19
CA LEU A 82 -17.83 -7.18 -10.94
C LEU A 82 -19.29 -7.09 -10.49
N THR A 83 -19.96 -8.22 -10.42
CA THR A 83 -21.32 -8.33 -9.88
C THR A 83 -21.26 -9.03 -8.53
N PHE A 84 -21.95 -8.46 -7.55
CA PHE A 84 -22.09 -9.10 -6.25
C PHE A 84 -22.86 -10.42 -6.38
N THR A 85 -22.21 -11.51 -6.03
CA THR A 85 -22.80 -12.85 -6.03
C THR A 85 -23.24 -13.21 -4.61
N ARG A 86 -24.19 -14.15 -4.48
CA ARG A 86 -24.64 -14.65 -3.15
C ARG A 86 -23.49 -15.19 -2.30
N LEU A 87 -22.43 -15.69 -2.94
CA LEU A 87 -21.20 -16.13 -2.26
C LEU A 87 -20.45 -14.98 -1.61
N ASP A 88 -20.41 -13.80 -2.25
CA ASP A 88 -19.78 -12.61 -1.71
C ASP A 88 -20.52 -12.09 -0.48
N HIS A 89 -21.85 -12.18 -0.52
CA HIS A 89 -22.72 -11.81 0.60
C HIS A 89 -22.49 -12.73 1.81
N ASN A 90 -22.40 -14.03 1.58
CA ASN A 90 -22.07 -14.99 2.64
C ASN A 90 -20.64 -14.78 3.16
N GLY A 91 -19.68 -14.51 2.30
CA GLY A 91 -18.30 -14.20 2.68
C GLY A 91 -18.19 -12.95 3.56
N THR A 92 -18.87 -11.87 3.17
CA THR A 92 -18.90 -10.64 3.99
C THR A 92 -19.59 -10.86 5.33
N LEU A 93 -20.65 -11.66 5.38
CA LEU A 93 -21.35 -11.97 6.62
C LEU A 93 -20.46 -12.76 7.59
N VAL A 94 -19.68 -13.73 7.09
CA VAL A 94 -18.71 -14.49 7.90
C VAL A 94 -17.62 -13.58 8.45
N ILE A 95 -17.08 -12.68 7.64
CA ILE A 95 -16.03 -11.74 8.07
C ILE A 95 -16.56 -10.79 9.15
N VAL A 96 -17.76 -10.24 8.96
CA VAL A 96 -18.40 -9.35 9.93
C VAL A 96 -18.70 -10.09 11.24
N ALA A 97 -19.19 -11.33 11.18
CA ALA A 97 -19.44 -12.13 12.36
C ALA A 97 -18.15 -12.43 13.13
N MET A 98 -17.07 -12.76 12.43
CA MET A 98 -15.76 -13.01 13.04
C MET A 98 -15.19 -11.75 13.69
N GLN A 99 -15.34 -10.60 13.03
CA GLN A 99 -14.95 -9.30 13.58
C GLN A 99 -15.74 -8.95 14.85
N ALA A 100 -17.04 -9.19 14.84
CA ALA A 100 -17.91 -8.98 16.01
C ALA A 100 -17.54 -9.88 17.18
N CYS A 101 -17.18 -11.15 16.92
CA CYS A 101 -16.68 -12.06 17.97
C CYS A 101 -15.38 -11.55 18.59
N VAL A 102 -14.42 -11.09 17.78
CA VAL A 102 -13.15 -10.54 18.27
C VAL A 102 -13.38 -9.30 19.13
N ILE A 103 -14.27 -8.42 18.70
CA ILE A 103 -14.62 -7.21 19.46
C ILE A 103 -15.31 -7.61 20.77
N ALA A 104 -16.23 -8.55 20.74
CA ALA A 104 -16.95 -9.02 21.93
C ALA A 104 -15.99 -9.64 22.95
N THR A 105 -15.03 -10.45 22.52
CA THR A 105 -14.02 -11.04 23.42
C THR A 105 -13.07 -9.98 23.99
N ASN A 106 -12.77 -8.94 23.23
CA ASN A 106 -11.93 -7.84 23.70
C ASN A 106 -12.67 -6.86 24.63
N PHE A 107 -13.99 -6.80 24.52
CA PHE A 107 -14.82 -5.89 25.33
C PHE A 107 -15.28 -6.51 26.66
N ILE A 108 -15.09 -7.84 26.88
CA ILE A 108 -15.33 -8.49 28.18
C ILE A 108 -14.03 -8.35 29.00
N PRO A 109 -13.89 -7.35 29.87
CA PRO A 109 -12.76 -7.26 30.78
C PRO A 109 -12.90 -8.38 31.82
N TRP A 110 -11.81 -8.99 32.09
CA TRP A 110 -11.64 -9.87 33.24
C TRP A 110 -11.83 -9.06 34.54
#